data_0e885f086a3cdc40c9ba73d9abc34161
#
_entry.id   0e885f086a3cdc40c9ba73d9abc34161
#
_cell.length_a   1.000
_cell.length_b   1.000
_cell.length_c   1.000
_cell.angle_alpha   90.00
_cell.angle_beta   90.00
_cell.angle_gamma   90.00
#
_symmetry.space_group_name_H-M   'P 1'
#
loop_
_entity.id
_entity.type
_entity.pdbx_description
1 polymer ?
#
loop_
_entity_poly.entity_id
_entity_poly.type
_entity_poly.pdbx_seq_one_letter_code
_entity_poly.pdbx_strand_id
1 'polypeptide(L)'
;MPSDLIIFDCDGVLVDSEPIVNRVFVDMLAEVGFELDYEQTLREFSGGSMATRLETTQSRLSCSVPPDFVTNFDRRLTDAMRRELRPVPGVFEALAELRSPWCVASNGSHEHMQTRLGLGGLLSRFEPPLFSALEVRRSKPYPDVFLHAARCMGVEPSRCAVIEDSVTGVQAGVQAGMVVYGYARLTPSDALRQAGARVFSNMKELPSLLEGGGNGP
;
A
#
# COMPACT_ATOMS: atom_id res chain seq x y z
N MET A 1 16.39 -15.89 10.24
CA MET A 1 16.92 -16.29 8.90
C MET A 1 16.43 -15.26 7.91
N PRO A 2 17.24 -14.89 6.90
CA PRO A 2 16.75 -13.97 5.85
C PRO A 2 15.53 -14.59 5.14
N SER A 3 14.63 -13.74 4.68
CA SER A 3 13.44 -14.18 3.93
C SER A 3 13.82 -14.60 2.52
N ASP A 4 13.23 -15.67 2.01
CA ASP A 4 13.51 -16.18 0.65
C ASP A 4 12.75 -15.43 -0.43
N LEU A 5 11.67 -14.74 -0.04
CA LEU A 5 10.86 -13.89 -0.89
C LEU A 5 10.43 -12.63 -0.12
N ILE A 6 10.47 -11.49 -0.77
CA ILE A 6 9.97 -10.23 -0.24
C ILE A 6 8.75 -9.83 -1.07
N ILE A 7 7.61 -9.60 -0.43
CA ILE A 7 6.36 -9.22 -1.09
C ILE A 7 6.03 -7.78 -0.69
N PHE A 8 6.09 -6.87 -1.63
CA PHE A 8 5.76 -5.46 -1.41
C PHE A 8 4.29 -5.18 -1.69
N ASP A 9 3.65 -4.36 -0.86
CA ASP A 9 2.51 -3.60 -1.33
C ASP A 9 2.95 -2.55 -2.37
N CYS A 10 2.00 -2.03 -3.14
CA CYS A 10 2.26 -1.06 -4.19
C CYS A 10 2.18 0.38 -3.66
N ASP A 11 0.98 0.74 -3.16
CA ASP A 11 0.62 2.11 -2.79
C ASP A 11 1.11 2.44 -1.39
N GLY A 12 1.75 3.61 -1.20
CA GLY A 12 2.33 3.99 0.09
C GLY A 12 3.64 3.29 0.43
N VAL A 13 3.99 2.19 -0.25
CA VAL A 13 5.24 1.43 -0.06
C VAL A 13 6.23 1.65 -1.19
N LEU A 14 5.85 1.40 -2.43
CA LEU A 14 6.69 1.59 -3.61
C LEU A 14 6.48 2.96 -4.25
N VAL A 15 5.23 3.41 -4.33
CA VAL A 15 4.85 4.71 -4.89
C VAL A 15 4.09 5.56 -3.86
N ASP A 16 4.36 6.86 -3.85
CA ASP A 16 3.81 7.84 -2.92
C ASP A 16 2.45 8.36 -3.38
N SER A 17 1.47 7.48 -3.43
CA SER A 17 0.13 7.77 -3.97
C SER A 17 -0.83 8.36 -2.95
N GLU A 18 -0.73 8.03 -1.68
CA GLU A 18 -1.70 8.42 -0.64
C GLU A 18 -1.91 9.93 -0.49
N PRO A 19 -0.86 10.79 -0.50
CA PRO A 19 -1.07 12.24 -0.45
C PRO A 19 -1.88 12.77 -1.64
N ILE A 20 -1.70 12.19 -2.83
CA ILE A 20 -2.42 12.58 -4.05
C ILE A 20 -3.89 12.15 -3.95
N VAL A 21 -4.13 10.89 -3.55
CA VAL A 21 -5.49 10.35 -3.32
C VAL A 21 -6.25 11.23 -2.33
N ASN A 22 -5.62 11.54 -1.19
CA ASN A 22 -6.25 12.32 -0.14
C ASN A 22 -6.56 13.75 -0.59
N ARG A 23 -5.62 14.42 -1.26
CA ARG A 23 -5.83 15.78 -1.78
C ARG A 23 -6.99 15.85 -2.76
N VAL A 24 -7.01 14.96 -3.78
CA VAL A 24 -8.09 14.93 -4.77
C VAL A 24 -9.44 14.67 -4.09
N PHE A 25 -9.48 13.82 -3.07
CA PHE A 25 -10.70 13.51 -2.32
C PHE A 25 -11.20 14.71 -1.53
N VAL A 26 -10.34 15.39 -0.79
CA VAL A 26 -10.68 16.60 0.00
C VAL A 26 -11.12 17.74 -0.90
N ASP A 27 -10.39 18.01 -1.99
CA ASP A 27 -10.72 19.06 -2.96
C ASP A 27 -12.10 18.84 -3.58
N MET A 28 -12.43 17.60 -3.96
CA MET A 28 -13.73 17.29 -4.54
C MET A 28 -14.88 17.37 -3.53
N LEU A 29 -14.64 17.05 -2.27
CA LEU A 29 -15.65 17.23 -1.24
C LEU A 29 -15.90 18.72 -0.95
N ALA A 30 -14.86 19.54 -0.94
CA ALA A 30 -14.99 20.99 -0.78
C ALA A 30 -15.83 21.61 -1.91
N GLU A 31 -15.71 21.16 -3.15
CA GLU A 31 -16.51 21.61 -4.30
C GLU A 31 -18.03 21.34 -4.12
N VAL A 32 -18.39 20.33 -3.34
CA VAL A 32 -19.79 20.01 -3.04
C VAL A 32 -20.23 20.49 -1.64
N GLY A 33 -19.42 21.38 -1.03
CA GLY A 33 -19.75 22.07 0.20
C GLY A 33 -19.34 21.36 1.50
N PHE A 34 -18.45 20.36 1.43
CA PHE A 34 -17.96 19.63 2.58
C PHE A 34 -16.46 19.89 2.82
N GLU A 35 -16.15 20.75 3.77
CA GLU A 35 -14.77 21.02 4.17
C GLU A 35 -14.28 19.95 5.14
N LEU A 36 -13.18 19.28 4.77
CA LEU A 36 -12.47 18.34 5.64
C LEU A 36 -11.04 18.85 5.88
N ASP A 37 -10.53 18.62 7.09
CA ASP A 37 -9.13 18.85 7.39
C ASP A 37 -8.25 17.83 6.65
N TYR A 38 -7.31 18.33 5.84
CA TYR A 38 -6.45 17.50 5.00
C TYR A 38 -5.61 16.52 5.83
N GLU A 39 -4.97 17.00 6.88
CA GLU A 39 -4.06 16.19 7.70
C GLU A 39 -4.82 15.14 8.51
N GLN A 40 -5.99 15.49 9.01
CA GLN A 40 -6.86 14.54 9.69
C GLN A 40 -7.35 13.48 8.72
N THR A 41 -7.81 13.87 7.53
CA THR A 41 -8.33 12.98 6.49
C THR A 41 -7.24 12.03 6.00
N LEU A 42 -6.01 12.51 5.81
CA LEU A 42 -4.87 11.69 5.40
C LEU A 42 -4.57 10.60 6.45
N ARG A 43 -4.48 10.97 7.72
CA ARG A 43 -4.23 9.99 8.81
C ARG A 43 -5.34 8.96 8.96
N GLU A 44 -6.57 9.38 8.71
CA GLU A 44 -7.74 8.55 8.94
C GLU A 44 -8.01 7.56 7.82
N PHE A 45 -7.76 7.96 6.58
CA PHE A 45 -8.13 7.20 5.39
C PHE A 45 -6.95 6.55 4.66
N SER A 46 -5.70 6.73 5.09
CA SER A 46 -4.55 6.07 4.46
C SER A 46 -4.76 4.55 4.37
N GLY A 47 -4.54 4.00 3.17
CA GLY A 47 -4.77 2.58 2.88
C GLY A 47 -6.23 2.13 2.81
N GLY A 48 -7.18 3.05 2.99
CA GLY A 48 -8.62 2.75 2.92
C GLY A 48 -9.16 2.73 1.48
N SER A 49 -10.19 1.92 1.25
CA SER A 49 -10.90 1.92 -0.05
C SER A 49 -11.73 3.19 -0.24
N MET A 50 -12.02 3.55 -1.52
CA MET A 50 -12.94 4.67 -1.81
C MET A 50 -14.32 4.46 -1.18
N ALA A 51 -14.82 3.23 -1.17
CA ALA A 51 -16.11 2.91 -0.53
C ALA A 51 -16.08 3.24 0.96
N THR A 52 -15.02 2.84 1.69
CA THR A 52 -14.86 3.14 3.12
C THR A 52 -14.74 4.66 3.36
N ARG A 53 -13.96 5.36 2.52
CA ARG A 53 -13.82 6.82 2.60
C ARG A 53 -15.17 7.52 2.47
N LEU A 54 -15.96 7.14 1.47
CA LEU A 54 -17.29 7.72 1.23
C LEU A 54 -18.27 7.39 2.33
N GLU A 55 -18.38 6.12 2.73
CA GLU A 55 -19.29 5.69 3.80
C GLU A 55 -19.02 6.46 5.10
N THR A 56 -17.77 6.53 5.52
CA THR A 56 -17.37 7.27 6.73
C THR A 56 -17.69 8.76 6.62
N THR A 57 -17.36 9.37 5.46
CA THR A 57 -17.59 10.81 5.24
C THR A 57 -19.08 11.12 5.19
N GLN A 58 -19.87 10.36 4.44
CA GLN A 58 -21.31 10.58 4.34
C GLN A 58 -22.03 10.38 5.68
N SER A 59 -21.61 9.38 6.46
CA SER A 59 -22.16 9.15 7.80
C SER A 59 -21.89 10.31 8.74
N ARG A 60 -20.67 10.88 8.73
CA ARG A 60 -20.29 12.02 9.58
C ARG A 60 -20.97 13.32 9.21
N LEU A 61 -21.01 13.59 7.92
CA LEU A 61 -21.55 14.85 7.41
C LEU A 61 -23.06 14.81 7.21
N SER A 62 -23.71 13.65 7.43
CA SER A 62 -25.15 13.45 7.19
C SER A 62 -25.55 13.92 5.78
N CYS A 63 -24.68 13.63 4.78
CA CYS A 63 -24.84 14.08 3.41
C CYS A 63 -24.71 12.93 2.41
N SER A 64 -25.06 13.19 1.15
CA SER A 64 -24.78 12.33 0.02
C SER A 64 -23.96 13.08 -1.02
N VAL A 65 -22.95 12.41 -1.57
CA VAL A 65 -22.18 12.94 -2.70
C VAL A 65 -22.97 12.75 -4.02
N PRO A 66 -22.67 13.55 -5.07
CA PRO A 66 -23.29 13.37 -6.39
C PRO A 66 -23.08 11.94 -6.93
N PRO A 67 -24.03 11.41 -7.72
CA PRO A 67 -23.96 10.05 -8.26
C PRO A 67 -22.70 9.78 -9.11
N ASP A 68 -22.15 10.81 -9.74
CA ASP A 68 -20.96 10.77 -10.61
C ASP A 68 -19.65 11.06 -9.83
N PHE A 69 -19.71 11.22 -8.51
CA PHE A 69 -18.55 11.59 -7.69
C PHE A 69 -17.39 10.62 -7.87
N VAL A 70 -17.65 9.30 -7.79
CA VAL A 70 -16.60 8.28 -7.92
C VAL A 70 -15.96 8.31 -9.31
N THR A 71 -16.78 8.39 -10.36
CA THR A 71 -16.28 8.46 -11.75
C THR A 71 -15.42 9.72 -11.97
N ASN A 72 -15.85 10.85 -11.45
CA ASN A 72 -15.09 12.10 -11.52
C ASN A 72 -13.80 12.03 -10.68
N PHE A 73 -13.86 11.39 -9.52
CA PHE A 73 -12.70 11.15 -8.68
C PHE A 73 -11.64 10.32 -9.42
N ASP A 74 -12.02 9.19 -10.01
CA ASP A 74 -11.09 8.30 -10.73
C ASP A 74 -10.40 9.04 -11.90
N ARG A 75 -11.16 9.85 -12.63
CA ARG A 75 -10.60 10.68 -13.72
C ARG A 75 -9.60 11.70 -13.19
N ARG A 76 -9.97 12.49 -12.15
CA ARG A 76 -9.10 13.51 -11.56
C ARG A 76 -7.86 12.89 -10.91
N LEU A 77 -8.05 11.76 -10.23
CA LEU A 77 -6.96 11.02 -9.62
C LEU A 77 -5.96 10.53 -10.66
N THR A 78 -6.45 9.97 -11.77
CA THR A 78 -5.60 9.52 -12.88
C THR A 78 -4.76 10.67 -13.44
N ASP A 79 -5.37 11.83 -13.65
CA ASP A 79 -4.68 13.02 -14.16
C ASP A 79 -3.66 13.57 -13.12
N ALA A 80 -3.99 13.57 -11.85
CA ALA A 80 -3.09 13.99 -10.78
C ALA A 80 -1.90 13.01 -10.64
N MET A 81 -2.15 11.69 -10.67
CA MET A 81 -1.10 10.68 -10.62
C MET A 81 -0.10 10.82 -11.77
N ARG A 82 -0.57 11.06 -13.00
CA ARG A 82 0.31 11.27 -14.16
C ARG A 82 1.26 12.45 -13.98
N ARG A 83 0.83 13.51 -13.31
CA ARG A 83 1.64 14.71 -13.10
C ARG A 83 2.57 14.63 -11.89
N GLU A 84 2.12 14.01 -10.83
CA GLU A 84 2.67 14.23 -9.50
C GLU A 84 3.24 12.97 -8.83
N LEU A 85 2.82 11.75 -9.29
CA LEU A 85 3.26 10.53 -8.64
C LEU A 85 4.78 10.41 -8.65
N ARG A 86 5.33 10.07 -7.50
CA ARG A 86 6.76 9.82 -7.30
C ARG A 86 6.96 8.48 -6.61
N PRO A 87 8.10 7.85 -6.77
CA PRO A 87 8.47 6.71 -5.95
C PRO A 87 8.62 7.16 -4.48
N VAL A 88 8.35 6.24 -3.57
CA VAL A 88 8.62 6.48 -2.14
C VAL A 88 10.10 6.80 -1.94
N PRO A 89 10.45 7.83 -1.12
CA PRO A 89 11.83 8.19 -0.89
C PRO A 89 12.68 7.00 -0.38
N GLY A 90 13.80 6.74 -1.03
CA GLY A 90 14.72 5.66 -0.67
C GLY A 90 14.37 4.29 -1.23
N VAL A 91 13.24 4.14 -1.95
CA VAL A 91 12.82 2.83 -2.48
C VAL A 91 13.77 2.29 -3.54
N PHE A 92 14.32 3.13 -4.41
CA PHE A 92 15.26 2.68 -5.44
C PHE A 92 16.54 2.13 -4.84
N GLU A 93 17.07 2.81 -3.83
CA GLU A 93 18.26 2.37 -3.10
C GLU A 93 17.98 1.06 -2.38
N ALA A 94 16.85 0.98 -1.66
CA ALA A 94 16.47 -0.23 -0.95
C ALA A 94 16.34 -1.44 -1.90
N LEU A 95 15.59 -1.28 -3.00
CA LEU A 95 15.38 -2.37 -3.97
C LEU A 95 16.69 -2.82 -4.65
N ALA A 96 17.64 -1.90 -4.89
CA ALA A 96 18.94 -2.23 -5.50
C ALA A 96 19.85 -3.03 -4.57
N GLU A 97 19.67 -2.96 -3.25
CA GLU A 97 20.44 -3.67 -2.24
C GLU A 97 19.83 -5.03 -1.85
N LEU A 98 18.58 -5.32 -2.26
CA LEU A 98 17.93 -6.58 -1.96
C LEU A 98 18.65 -7.76 -2.64
N ARG A 99 18.88 -8.82 -1.86
CA ARG A 99 19.49 -10.07 -2.35
C ARG A 99 18.45 -11.15 -2.67
N SER A 100 17.33 -11.13 -1.95
CA SER A 100 16.22 -12.06 -2.17
C SER A 100 15.35 -11.59 -3.33
N PRO A 101 14.74 -12.52 -4.10
CA PRO A 101 13.73 -12.17 -5.08
C PRO A 101 12.57 -11.44 -4.41
N TRP A 102 11.91 -10.58 -5.16
CA TRP A 102 10.76 -9.84 -4.67
C TRP A 102 9.67 -9.71 -5.73
N CYS A 103 8.46 -9.45 -5.28
CA CYS A 103 7.28 -9.24 -6.11
C CYS A 103 6.37 -8.19 -5.47
N VAL A 104 5.30 -7.83 -6.18
CA VAL A 104 4.30 -6.87 -5.71
C VAL A 104 2.95 -7.55 -5.56
N ALA A 105 2.26 -7.32 -4.44
CA ALA A 105 0.92 -7.83 -4.18
C ALA A 105 0.01 -6.71 -3.63
N SER A 106 -1.02 -6.33 -4.40
CA SER A 106 -1.88 -5.18 -4.12
C SER A 106 -3.37 -5.53 -4.21
N ASN A 107 -4.21 -4.73 -3.55
CA ASN A 107 -5.67 -4.75 -3.75
C ASN A 107 -6.08 -4.18 -5.13
N GLY A 108 -5.20 -3.42 -5.79
CA GLY A 108 -5.42 -2.86 -7.12
C GLY A 108 -5.34 -3.90 -8.24
N SER A 109 -5.87 -3.55 -9.43
CA SER A 109 -5.72 -4.36 -10.64
C SER A 109 -4.28 -4.36 -11.16
N HIS A 110 -3.94 -5.32 -12.05
CA HIS A 110 -2.66 -5.32 -12.76
C HIS A 110 -2.41 -4.02 -13.51
N GLU A 111 -3.40 -3.52 -14.24
CA GLU A 111 -3.31 -2.24 -14.97
C GLU A 111 -2.99 -1.09 -14.03
N HIS A 112 -3.62 -1.05 -12.86
CA HIS A 112 -3.39 -0.06 -11.83
C HIS A 112 -1.93 -0.09 -11.32
N MET A 113 -1.44 -1.28 -10.94
CA MET A 113 -0.06 -1.46 -10.51
C MET A 113 0.93 -1.10 -11.62
N GLN A 114 0.72 -1.57 -12.86
CA GLN A 114 1.56 -1.24 -14.01
C GLN A 114 1.63 0.26 -14.25
N THR A 115 0.49 0.94 -14.23
CA THR A 115 0.45 2.39 -14.42
C THR A 115 1.22 3.12 -13.33
N ARG A 116 0.99 2.80 -12.06
CA ARG A 116 1.63 3.48 -10.93
C ARG A 116 3.12 3.20 -10.85
N LEU A 117 3.53 1.94 -10.97
CA LEU A 117 4.93 1.56 -10.96
C LEU A 117 5.67 2.11 -12.21
N GLY A 118 4.98 2.21 -13.35
CA GLY A 118 5.49 2.84 -14.56
C GLY A 118 5.73 4.33 -14.37
N LEU A 119 4.75 5.07 -13.83
CA LEU A 119 4.88 6.49 -13.51
C LEU A 119 5.98 6.75 -12.46
N GLY A 120 6.14 5.84 -11.48
CA GLY A 120 7.22 5.87 -10.50
C GLY A 120 8.58 5.45 -11.03
N GLY A 121 8.70 5.02 -12.31
CA GLY A 121 9.96 4.57 -12.90
C GLY A 121 10.45 3.19 -12.41
N LEU A 122 9.63 2.46 -11.66
CA LEU A 122 10.00 1.18 -11.06
C LEU A 122 9.93 0.02 -12.05
N LEU A 123 8.94 -0.01 -12.96
CA LEU A 123 8.83 -1.06 -13.97
C LEU A 123 10.01 -1.08 -14.93
N SER A 124 10.44 0.09 -15.41
CA SER A 124 11.56 0.19 -16.36
C SER A 124 12.90 -0.28 -15.80
N ARG A 125 13.01 -0.36 -14.46
CA ARG A 125 14.26 -0.72 -13.80
C ARG A 125 14.26 -2.14 -13.21
N PHE A 126 13.11 -2.64 -12.74
CA PHE A 126 13.08 -3.86 -11.95
C PHE A 126 12.16 -4.95 -12.51
N GLU A 127 11.13 -4.60 -13.27
CA GLU A 127 10.14 -5.52 -13.88
C GLU A 127 9.63 -6.63 -12.92
N PRO A 128 9.13 -6.28 -11.71
CA PRO A 128 8.74 -7.28 -10.72
C PRO A 128 7.50 -8.06 -11.16
N PRO A 129 7.34 -9.34 -10.75
CA PRO A 129 6.06 -10.03 -10.83
C PRO A 129 4.99 -9.28 -10.03
N LEU A 130 3.77 -9.16 -10.60
CA LEU A 130 2.64 -8.45 -10.00
C LEU A 130 1.52 -9.44 -9.69
N PHE A 131 0.90 -9.29 -8.51
CA PHE A 131 -0.23 -10.09 -8.05
C PHE A 131 -1.36 -9.19 -7.58
N SER A 132 -2.55 -9.38 -8.14
CA SER A 132 -3.74 -8.59 -7.83
C SER A 132 -4.69 -9.34 -6.91
N ALA A 133 -5.30 -8.64 -5.95
CA ALA A 133 -6.37 -9.22 -5.17
C ALA A 133 -7.64 -9.52 -6.00
N LEU A 134 -7.73 -9.02 -7.24
CA LEU A 134 -8.81 -9.39 -8.17
C LEU A 134 -8.67 -10.82 -8.72
N GLU A 135 -7.51 -11.45 -8.56
CA GLU A 135 -7.24 -12.84 -8.96
C GLU A 135 -7.58 -13.85 -7.86
N VAL A 136 -7.93 -13.36 -6.68
CA VAL A 136 -8.25 -14.19 -5.52
C VAL A 136 -9.65 -13.90 -4.99
N ARG A 137 -10.08 -14.71 -4.02
CA ARG A 137 -11.46 -14.61 -3.51
C ARG A 137 -11.70 -13.36 -2.67
N ARG A 138 -10.72 -12.94 -1.89
CA ARG A 138 -10.87 -11.87 -0.89
C ARG A 138 -9.64 -10.97 -0.91
N SER A 139 -9.87 -9.66 -0.91
CA SER A 139 -8.84 -8.64 -0.78
C SER A 139 -8.33 -8.52 0.67
N LYS A 140 -7.22 -7.81 0.89
CA LYS A 140 -6.76 -7.42 2.22
C LYS A 140 -7.95 -6.78 2.99
N PRO A 141 -8.20 -7.13 4.24
CA PRO A 141 -7.28 -7.75 5.23
C PRO A 141 -7.21 -9.29 5.19
N TYR A 142 -7.82 -9.96 4.23
CA TYR A 142 -7.66 -11.41 4.08
C TYR A 142 -6.30 -11.75 3.45
N PRO A 143 -5.72 -12.93 3.78
CA PRO A 143 -4.36 -13.29 3.39
C PRO A 143 -4.21 -13.72 1.93
N ASP A 144 -5.32 -13.82 1.20
CA ASP A 144 -5.45 -14.54 -0.06
C ASP A 144 -4.45 -14.07 -1.12
N VAL A 145 -4.22 -12.75 -1.28
CA VAL A 145 -3.29 -12.21 -2.28
C VAL A 145 -1.83 -12.52 -1.95
N PHE A 146 -1.45 -12.47 -0.67
CA PHE A 146 -0.09 -12.80 -0.25
C PHE A 146 0.20 -14.30 -0.36
N LEU A 147 -0.77 -15.14 0.01
CA LEU A 147 -0.67 -16.59 -0.19
C LEU A 147 -0.61 -16.96 -1.67
N HIS A 148 -1.35 -16.24 -2.52
CA HIS A 148 -1.29 -16.42 -3.97
C HIS A 148 0.10 -16.04 -4.51
N ALA A 149 0.64 -14.89 -4.13
CA ALA A 149 1.98 -14.45 -4.52
C ALA A 149 3.06 -15.46 -4.11
N ALA A 150 3.06 -15.88 -2.83
CA ALA A 150 4.01 -16.87 -2.33
C ALA A 150 3.95 -18.19 -3.10
N ARG A 151 2.74 -18.70 -3.37
CA ARG A 151 2.52 -19.92 -4.15
C ARG A 151 3.05 -19.79 -5.59
N CYS A 152 2.76 -18.69 -6.28
CA CYS A 152 3.21 -18.45 -7.65
C CYS A 152 4.74 -18.30 -7.73
N MET A 153 5.34 -17.72 -6.69
CA MET A 153 6.80 -17.58 -6.55
C MET A 153 7.49 -18.86 -6.03
N GLY A 154 6.72 -19.90 -5.67
CA GLY A 154 7.26 -21.18 -5.20
C GLY A 154 7.92 -21.14 -3.82
N VAL A 155 7.50 -20.20 -2.95
CA VAL A 155 8.07 -20.01 -1.62
C VAL A 155 7.02 -20.25 -0.53
N GLU A 156 7.40 -20.98 0.53
CA GLU A 156 6.53 -21.19 1.69
C GLU A 156 6.23 -19.87 2.41
N PRO A 157 4.98 -19.63 2.85
CA PRO A 157 4.59 -18.39 3.52
C PRO A 157 5.48 -18.02 4.72
N SER A 158 5.88 -19.00 5.53
CA SER A 158 6.76 -18.78 6.70
C SER A 158 8.18 -18.29 6.33
N ARG A 159 8.57 -18.36 5.07
CA ARG A 159 9.84 -17.88 4.53
C ARG A 159 9.69 -16.59 3.72
N CYS A 160 8.49 -16.00 3.71
CA CYS A 160 8.21 -14.73 3.06
C CYS A 160 8.24 -13.57 4.06
N ALA A 161 8.70 -12.41 3.59
CA ALA A 161 8.50 -11.13 4.28
C ALA A 161 7.52 -10.27 3.48
N VAL A 162 6.62 -9.56 4.16
CA VAL A 162 5.71 -8.59 3.56
C VAL A 162 6.13 -7.18 3.97
N ILE A 163 6.15 -6.25 3.04
CA ILE A 163 6.37 -4.81 3.28
C ILE A 163 5.06 -4.09 3.02
N GLU A 164 4.54 -3.44 4.04
CA GLU A 164 3.20 -2.84 4.05
C GLU A 164 3.16 -1.53 4.83
N ASP A 165 2.26 -0.62 4.47
CA ASP A 165 2.06 0.65 5.18
C ASP A 165 0.68 0.79 5.82
N SER A 166 -0.24 -0.17 5.57
CA SER A 166 -1.62 -0.14 6.03
C SER A 166 -1.92 -1.20 7.10
N VAL A 167 -2.84 -0.89 8.02
CA VAL A 167 -3.31 -1.83 9.04
C VAL A 167 -3.93 -3.08 8.41
N THR A 168 -4.73 -2.90 7.35
CA THR A 168 -5.40 -4.00 6.64
C THR A 168 -4.41 -4.92 5.94
N GLY A 169 -3.37 -4.36 5.34
CA GLY A 169 -2.33 -5.14 4.70
C GLY A 169 -1.43 -5.87 5.69
N VAL A 170 -1.07 -5.21 6.81
CA VAL A 170 -0.37 -5.88 7.92
C VAL A 170 -1.15 -7.08 8.43
N GLN A 171 -2.46 -6.91 8.68
CA GLN A 171 -3.33 -8.01 9.12
C GLN A 171 -3.36 -9.16 8.10
N ALA A 172 -3.41 -8.85 6.81
CA ALA A 172 -3.37 -9.86 5.75
C ALA A 172 -2.05 -10.65 5.74
N GLY A 173 -0.91 -9.97 5.87
CA GLY A 173 0.41 -10.61 5.93
C GLY A 173 0.59 -11.50 7.18
N VAL A 174 0.14 -11.03 8.34
CA VAL A 174 0.16 -11.79 9.59
C VAL A 174 -0.74 -13.04 9.49
N GLN A 175 -1.95 -12.89 8.95
CA GLN A 175 -2.86 -14.02 8.72
C GLN A 175 -2.31 -15.02 7.68
N ALA A 176 -1.47 -14.57 6.75
CA ALA A 176 -0.77 -15.45 5.82
C ALA A 176 0.38 -16.25 6.48
N GLY A 177 0.69 -15.99 7.76
CA GLY A 177 1.83 -16.60 8.45
C GLY A 177 3.19 -16.05 8.04
N MET A 178 3.23 -14.84 7.50
CA MET A 178 4.43 -14.17 7.03
C MET A 178 4.97 -13.18 8.07
N VAL A 179 6.26 -12.88 8.00
CA VAL A 179 6.83 -11.74 8.77
C VAL A 179 6.45 -10.45 8.06
N VAL A 180 5.86 -9.49 8.81
CA VAL A 180 5.44 -8.22 8.23
C VAL A 180 6.31 -7.08 8.75
N TYR A 181 6.86 -6.30 7.84
CA TYR A 181 7.54 -5.03 8.11
C TYR A 181 6.59 -3.88 7.75
N GLY A 182 6.18 -3.13 8.76
CA GLY A 182 5.24 -2.02 8.63
C GLY A 182 5.96 -0.70 8.38
N TYR A 183 5.77 -0.11 7.22
CA TYR A 183 6.35 1.18 6.85
C TYR A 183 5.53 2.33 7.42
N ALA A 184 5.97 2.92 8.51
CA ALA A 184 5.25 3.96 9.26
C ALA A 184 5.57 5.37 8.73
N ARG A 185 5.19 5.66 7.50
CA ARG A 185 5.34 6.99 6.92
C ARG A 185 4.11 7.87 7.16
N LEU A 186 2.93 7.37 6.88
CA LEU A 186 1.65 8.06 7.05
C LEU A 186 0.79 7.39 8.13
N THR A 187 0.78 6.08 8.16
CA THR A 187 0.06 5.31 9.18
C THR A 187 0.81 5.36 10.51
N PRO A 188 0.12 5.63 11.63
CA PRO A 188 0.75 5.65 12.95
C PRO A 188 1.46 4.34 13.29
N SER A 189 2.70 4.45 13.78
CA SER A 189 3.54 3.30 14.15
C SER A 189 2.84 2.33 15.11
N ASP A 190 2.09 2.84 16.07
CA ASP A 190 1.39 2.01 17.06
C ASP A 190 0.26 1.19 16.44
N ALA A 191 -0.45 1.75 15.44
CA ALA A 191 -1.48 1.00 14.71
C ALA A 191 -0.88 -0.18 13.94
N LEU A 192 0.26 0.02 13.28
CA LEU A 192 0.96 -1.04 12.57
C LEU A 192 1.54 -2.10 13.52
N ARG A 193 2.09 -1.70 14.69
CA ARG A 193 2.56 -2.64 15.73
C ARG A 193 1.42 -3.47 16.30
N GLN A 194 0.29 -2.85 16.63
CA GLN A 194 -0.89 -3.54 17.13
C GLN A 194 -1.46 -4.54 16.12
N ALA A 195 -1.32 -4.25 14.83
CA ALA A 195 -1.69 -5.18 13.76
C ALA A 195 -0.68 -6.35 13.60
N GLY A 196 0.49 -6.29 14.23
CA GLY A 196 1.50 -7.36 14.24
C GLY A 196 2.76 -7.11 13.42
N ALA A 197 2.99 -5.87 12.95
CA ALA A 197 4.16 -5.53 12.15
C ALA A 197 5.39 -5.19 13.00
N ARG A 198 6.58 -5.49 12.45
CA ARG A 198 7.85 -4.87 12.82
C ARG A 198 7.95 -3.52 12.13
N VAL A 199 7.90 -2.44 12.88
CA VAL A 199 7.74 -1.10 12.31
C VAL A 199 9.07 -0.45 12.00
N PHE A 200 9.15 0.19 10.84
CA PHE A 200 10.27 1.04 10.40
C PHE A 200 9.73 2.30 9.72
N SER A 201 10.55 3.36 9.60
CA SER A 201 10.12 4.65 9.06
C SER A 201 11.02 5.21 7.95
N ASN A 202 12.14 4.53 7.68
CA ASN A 202 13.06 4.93 6.62
C ASN A 202 13.28 3.76 5.67
N MET A 203 12.86 3.90 4.41
CA MET A 203 12.94 2.83 3.40
C MET A 203 14.40 2.36 3.17
N LYS A 204 15.39 3.21 3.35
CA LYS A 204 16.82 2.84 3.23
C LYS A 204 17.30 1.86 4.30
N GLU A 205 16.56 1.71 5.42
CA GLU A 205 16.90 0.73 6.47
C GLU A 205 16.41 -0.68 6.13
N LEU A 206 15.48 -0.80 5.18
CA LEU A 206 14.81 -2.07 4.86
C LEU A 206 15.77 -3.22 4.52
N PRO A 207 16.82 -3.05 3.69
CA PRO A 207 17.76 -4.14 3.40
C PRO A 207 18.41 -4.70 4.68
N SER A 208 18.88 -3.84 5.56
CA SER A 208 19.50 -4.24 6.83
C SER A 208 18.51 -4.94 7.77
N LEU A 209 17.25 -4.49 7.82
CA LEU A 209 16.19 -5.12 8.61
C LEU A 209 15.87 -6.53 8.12
N LEU A 210 15.87 -6.73 6.81
CA LEU A 210 15.61 -8.04 6.19
C LEU A 210 16.78 -9.02 6.39
N GLU A 211 18.02 -8.54 6.39
CA GLU A 211 19.22 -9.35 6.66
C GLU A 211 19.35 -9.68 8.17
N GLY A 212 19.05 -8.71 9.03
CA GLY A 212 19.16 -8.82 10.49
C GLY A 212 18.02 -9.57 11.19
N GLY A 213 17.09 -10.17 10.48
CA GLY A 213 15.84 -10.78 10.95
C GLY A 213 15.90 -11.90 12.00
N GLY A 214 16.87 -11.88 12.91
CA GLY A 214 17.06 -12.83 13.98
C GLY A 214 17.06 -12.28 15.40
N ASN A 215 17.17 -10.99 15.64
CA ASN A 215 17.24 -10.43 16.99
C ASN A 215 16.41 -9.15 17.12
N GLY A 216 15.17 -9.27 17.49
CA GLY A 216 14.39 -8.20 18.11
C GLY A 216 13.78 -8.75 19.40
N PRO A 217 13.68 -7.91 20.45
CA PRO A 217 13.15 -8.31 21.73
C PRO A 217 11.69 -8.76 21.67
#